data_97d25cf7d068e77309e189f0292e8947
#
_entry.id   97d25cf7d068e77309e189f0292e8947
#
_cell.length_a   1.000
_cell.length_b   1.000
_cell.length_c   1.000
_cell.angle_alpha   90.00
_cell.angle_beta   90.00
_cell.angle_gamma   90.00
#
_symmetry.space_group_name_H-M   'P 1'
#
loop_
_entity.id
_entity.type
_entity.pdbx_description
1 polymer ?
#
loop_
_entity_poly.entity_id
_entity_poly.type
_entity_poly.pdbx_seq_one_letter_code
_entity_poly.pdbx_strand_id
1 'polypeptide(L)'
;MTYRVLPAAEAYWRRSNMMGVLNTDLAKQLDADTLGARLWRLEPGQASTRHRHRRTVELYVVLEGTGRVRVDGDLLTLEPLSALLVEPDTVRQVFNDTDADQLWLVVGAPAEPGNTLETTDGDLAFLYPDGPKALPPEL
;
A
#
# COMPACT_ATOMS: atom_id res chain seq x y z
N MET A 1 -29.21 -5.67 -2.14
CA MET A 1 -28.18 -6.16 -1.22
C MET A 1 -27.42 -4.98 -0.66
N THR A 2 -27.43 -4.84 0.65
CA THR A 2 -26.80 -3.69 1.33
C THR A 2 -25.43 -4.02 1.94
N TYR A 3 -25.00 -5.26 1.84
CA TYR A 3 -23.66 -5.64 2.30
C TYR A 3 -23.12 -6.83 1.50
N ARG A 4 -21.82 -6.99 1.54
CA ARG A 4 -21.09 -8.13 0.98
C ARG A 4 -20.01 -8.58 1.97
N VAL A 5 -19.71 -9.88 2.00
CA VAL A 5 -18.71 -10.46 2.89
C VAL A 5 -17.67 -11.20 2.06
N LEU A 6 -16.41 -11.00 2.38
CA LEU A 6 -15.29 -11.78 1.85
C LEU A 6 -14.69 -12.57 3.02
N PRO A 7 -15.03 -13.87 3.18
CA PRO A 7 -14.40 -14.69 4.22
C PRO A 7 -12.89 -14.78 4.01
N ALA A 8 -12.14 -14.83 5.10
CA ALA A 8 -10.67 -14.87 5.03
C ALA A 8 -10.14 -16.01 4.15
N ALA A 9 -10.79 -17.20 4.23
CA ALA A 9 -10.38 -18.36 3.44
C ALA A 9 -10.64 -18.21 1.95
N GLU A 10 -11.48 -17.26 1.53
CA GLU A 10 -11.83 -17.01 0.13
C GLU A 10 -11.06 -15.82 -0.46
N ALA A 11 -10.32 -15.08 0.35
CA ALA A 11 -9.51 -13.96 -0.12
C ALA A 11 -8.42 -14.46 -1.06
N TYR A 12 -8.32 -13.82 -2.23
CA TYR A 12 -7.30 -14.14 -3.23
C TYR A 12 -6.06 -13.30 -3.00
N TRP A 13 -4.96 -13.95 -2.67
CA TRP A 13 -3.66 -13.33 -2.46
C TRP A 13 -2.78 -13.51 -3.68
N ARG A 14 -2.08 -12.46 -4.07
CA ARG A 14 -1.12 -12.47 -5.18
C ARG A 14 0.05 -11.56 -4.89
N ARG A 15 1.16 -11.78 -5.58
CA ARG A 15 2.30 -10.87 -5.52
C ARG A 15 2.06 -9.69 -6.46
N SER A 16 2.42 -8.50 -6.02
CA SER A 16 2.30 -7.29 -6.85
C SER A 16 3.28 -7.34 -8.01
N ASN A 17 2.89 -6.75 -9.14
CA ASN A 17 3.69 -6.80 -10.37
C ASN A 17 5.01 -6.02 -10.25
N MET A 18 5.03 -4.94 -9.48
CA MET A 18 6.20 -4.06 -9.42
C MET A 18 7.21 -4.47 -8.37
N MET A 19 6.76 -4.77 -7.16
CA MET A 19 7.64 -4.99 -6.01
C MET A 19 7.53 -6.40 -5.41
N GLY A 20 6.63 -7.22 -5.92
CA GLY A 20 6.48 -8.61 -5.47
C GLY A 20 5.89 -8.78 -4.07
N VAL A 21 5.27 -7.74 -3.52
CA VAL A 21 4.64 -7.79 -2.21
C VAL A 21 3.35 -8.61 -2.28
N LEU A 22 3.22 -9.58 -1.38
CA LEU A 22 2.03 -10.41 -1.28
C LEU A 22 0.87 -9.57 -0.75
N ASN A 23 -0.23 -9.53 -1.51
CA ASN A 23 -1.36 -8.71 -1.15
C ASN A 23 -2.70 -9.32 -1.60
N THR A 24 -3.77 -8.92 -0.92
CA THR A 24 -5.14 -9.21 -1.33
C THR A 24 -5.91 -7.90 -1.44
N ASP A 25 -6.55 -7.69 -2.58
CA ASP A 25 -7.36 -6.50 -2.86
C ASP A 25 -8.78 -6.73 -2.35
N LEU A 26 -9.06 -6.25 -1.14
CA LEU A 26 -10.35 -6.43 -0.49
C LEU A 26 -11.45 -5.66 -1.22
N ALA A 27 -11.17 -4.42 -1.58
CA ALA A 27 -12.16 -3.56 -2.25
C ALA A 27 -12.61 -4.15 -3.59
N LYS A 28 -11.66 -4.62 -4.39
CA LYS A 28 -11.96 -5.22 -5.70
C LYS A 28 -12.79 -6.49 -5.56
N GLN A 29 -12.42 -7.37 -4.63
CA GLN A 29 -13.14 -8.63 -4.39
C GLN A 29 -14.54 -8.40 -3.81
N LEU A 30 -14.73 -7.30 -3.07
CA LEU A 30 -16.02 -6.89 -2.54
C LEU A 30 -16.80 -5.97 -3.48
N ASP A 31 -16.26 -5.69 -4.66
CA ASP A 31 -16.90 -4.83 -5.66
C ASP A 31 -17.19 -3.42 -5.12
N ALA A 32 -16.28 -2.89 -4.32
CA ALA A 32 -16.35 -1.52 -3.82
C ALA A 32 -15.72 -0.57 -4.84
N ASP A 33 -16.41 0.52 -5.16
CA ASP A 33 -15.99 1.47 -6.18
C ASP A 33 -15.55 2.84 -5.62
N THR A 34 -15.89 3.13 -4.36
CA THR A 34 -15.62 4.44 -3.74
C THR A 34 -14.35 4.47 -2.89
N LEU A 35 -13.83 3.31 -2.50
CA LEU A 35 -12.61 3.20 -1.72
C LEU A 35 -11.71 2.09 -2.24
N GLY A 36 -10.42 2.20 -1.93
CA GLY A 36 -9.46 1.11 -2.07
C GLY A 36 -9.19 0.49 -0.70
N ALA A 37 -8.97 -0.80 -0.64
CA ALA A 37 -8.60 -1.50 0.59
C ALA A 37 -7.80 -2.75 0.25
N ARG A 38 -6.64 -2.89 0.90
CA ARG A 38 -5.76 -4.05 0.71
C ARG A 38 -5.18 -4.51 2.02
N LEU A 39 -4.88 -5.79 2.09
CA LEU A 39 -3.93 -6.32 3.07
C LEU A 39 -2.61 -6.59 2.34
N TRP A 40 -1.50 -6.14 2.94
CA TRP A 40 -0.15 -6.39 2.45
C TRP A 40 0.63 -7.20 3.47
N ARG A 41 1.30 -8.24 3.00
CA ARG A 41 2.30 -8.96 3.80
C ARG A 41 3.67 -8.68 3.20
N LEU A 42 4.51 -7.99 3.95
CA LEU A 42 5.89 -7.73 3.56
C LEU A 42 6.81 -8.72 4.29
N GLU A 43 7.51 -9.52 3.52
CA GLU A 43 8.58 -10.37 4.03
C GLU A 43 9.85 -9.53 4.28
N PRO A 44 10.80 -10.00 5.09
CA PRO A 44 12.07 -9.30 5.28
C PRO A 44 12.74 -8.94 3.95
N GLY A 45 13.21 -7.71 3.81
CA GLY A 45 13.85 -7.20 2.60
C GLY A 45 12.92 -6.66 1.54
N GLN A 46 11.61 -6.69 1.74
CA GLN A 46 10.64 -6.16 0.79
C GLN A 46 10.22 -4.72 1.08
N ALA A 47 9.78 -4.04 0.03
CA ALA A 47 9.20 -2.71 0.10
C ALA A 47 8.00 -2.62 -0.84
N SER A 48 7.04 -1.76 -0.49
CA SER A 48 6.02 -1.31 -1.43
C SER A 48 6.63 -0.31 -2.43
N THR A 49 5.85 0.10 -3.43
CA THR A 49 6.28 1.20 -4.30
C THR A 49 6.46 2.48 -3.50
N ARG A 50 7.46 3.28 -3.86
CA ARG A 50 7.60 4.65 -3.40
C ARG A 50 6.68 5.51 -4.26
N HIS A 51 5.60 6.02 -3.67
CA HIS A 51 4.54 6.66 -4.46
C HIS A 51 3.82 7.77 -3.71
N ARG A 52 3.01 8.51 -4.43
CA ARG A 52 2.06 9.50 -3.92
C ARG A 52 0.75 9.39 -4.69
N HIS A 53 -0.28 10.03 -4.20
CA HIS A 53 -1.58 10.13 -4.87
C HIS A 53 -1.93 11.58 -5.12
N ARG A 54 -2.79 11.82 -6.13
CA ARG A 54 -3.28 13.17 -6.43
C ARG A 54 -4.41 13.58 -5.48
N ARG A 55 -5.30 12.64 -5.16
CA ARG A 55 -6.55 12.91 -4.45
C ARG A 55 -6.83 11.98 -3.28
N THR A 56 -6.31 10.77 -3.33
CA THR A 56 -6.57 9.75 -2.32
C THR A 56 -5.87 10.08 -1.01
N VAL A 57 -6.65 10.08 0.07
CA VAL A 57 -6.12 9.99 1.45
C VAL A 57 -6.00 8.52 1.79
N GLU A 58 -4.86 8.08 2.31
CA GLU A 58 -4.65 6.68 2.69
C GLU A 58 -4.42 6.54 4.19
N LEU A 59 -5.10 5.53 4.76
CA LEU A 59 -4.90 5.08 6.13
C LEU A 59 -4.12 3.76 6.10
N TYR A 60 -3.00 3.73 6.81
CA TYR A 60 -2.15 2.56 6.98
C TYR A 60 -2.24 2.09 8.42
N VAL A 61 -2.54 0.82 8.63
CA VAL A 61 -2.57 0.21 9.96
C VAL A 61 -1.65 -1.00 9.98
N VAL A 62 -0.70 -1.03 10.91
CA VAL A 62 0.13 -2.21 11.15
C VAL A 62 -0.71 -3.22 11.91
N LEU A 63 -0.90 -4.43 11.38
CA LEU A 63 -1.64 -5.49 12.05
C LEU A 63 -0.71 -6.47 12.77
N GLU A 64 0.43 -6.79 12.15
CA GLU A 64 1.44 -7.70 12.71
C GLU A 64 2.85 -7.19 12.40
N GLY A 65 3.79 -7.50 13.27
CA GLY A 65 5.19 -7.11 13.11
C GLY A 65 5.45 -5.65 13.44
N THR A 66 6.65 -5.18 13.14
CA THR A 66 7.06 -3.78 13.33
C THR A 66 6.98 -3.07 11.99
N GLY A 67 6.09 -2.07 11.89
CA GLY A 67 5.92 -1.29 10.69
C GLY A 67 7.07 -0.29 10.50
N ARG A 68 7.58 -0.22 9.27
CA ARG A 68 8.60 0.73 8.87
C ARG A 68 8.09 1.49 7.65
N VAL A 69 8.16 2.81 7.69
CA VAL A 69 7.67 3.63 6.58
C VAL A 69 8.46 4.94 6.49
N ARG A 70 8.78 5.31 5.26
CA ARG A 70 9.26 6.65 4.96
C ARG A 70 8.10 7.47 4.42
N VAL A 71 7.90 8.65 5.01
CA VAL A 71 6.89 9.62 4.60
C VAL A 71 7.62 10.93 4.35
N ASP A 72 7.71 11.34 3.10
CA ASP A 72 8.60 12.41 2.64
C ASP A 72 10.03 12.19 3.17
N GLY A 73 10.55 13.07 4.00
CA GLY A 73 11.87 12.94 4.61
C GLY A 73 11.91 12.19 5.95
N ASP A 74 10.76 11.83 6.51
CA ASP A 74 10.66 11.24 7.84
C ASP A 74 10.71 9.70 7.77
N LEU A 75 11.42 9.11 8.73
CA LEU A 75 11.45 7.67 8.94
C LEU A 75 10.67 7.32 10.20
N LEU A 76 9.64 6.48 10.03
CA LEU A 76 8.75 6.11 11.12
C LEU A 76 8.88 4.61 11.44
N THR A 77 8.80 4.29 12.71
CA THR A 77 8.69 2.91 13.23
C THR A 77 7.38 2.81 13.99
N LEU A 78 6.54 1.87 13.59
CA LEU A 78 5.17 1.76 14.09
C LEU A 78 4.96 0.39 14.73
N GLU A 79 4.49 0.38 15.97
CA GLU A 79 4.08 -0.84 16.67
C GLU A 79 2.79 -1.39 16.07
N PRO A 80 2.48 -2.70 16.30
CA PRO A 80 1.20 -3.26 15.91
C PRO A 80 0.02 -2.43 16.43
N LEU A 81 -0.99 -2.29 15.59
CA LEU A 81 -2.21 -1.49 15.79
C LEU A 81 -2.00 0.02 15.74
N SER A 82 -0.79 0.50 15.46
CA SER A 82 -0.56 1.90 15.13
C SER A 82 -1.16 2.22 13.76
N ALA A 83 -1.65 3.44 13.62
CA ALA A 83 -2.23 3.93 12.38
C ALA A 83 -1.52 5.19 11.90
N LEU A 84 -1.36 5.30 10.58
CA LEU A 84 -0.77 6.44 9.89
C LEU A 84 -1.74 6.94 8.82
N LEU A 85 -2.05 8.23 8.84
CA LEU A 85 -2.82 8.86 7.78
C LEU A 85 -1.87 9.64 6.87
N VAL A 86 -1.94 9.38 5.57
CA VAL A 86 -1.13 10.07 4.57
C VAL A 86 -2.04 10.84 3.63
N GLU A 87 -1.84 12.17 3.61
CA GLU A 87 -2.59 13.07 2.75
C GLU A 87 -2.13 12.98 1.29
N PRO A 88 -2.94 13.46 0.31
CA PRO A 88 -2.52 13.54 -1.08
C PRO A 88 -1.21 14.30 -1.25
N ASP A 89 -0.51 14.01 -2.36
CA ASP A 89 0.74 14.66 -2.74
C ASP A 89 1.93 14.41 -1.80
N THR A 90 1.77 13.52 -0.84
CA THR A 90 2.81 13.14 0.13
C THR A 90 3.44 11.81 -0.32
N VAL A 91 4.74 11.80 -0.55
CA VAL A 91 5.46 10.60 -1.00
C VAL A 91 5.67 9.66 0.18
N ARG A 92 5.34 8.37 0.00
CA ARG A 92 5.52 7.36 1.05
C ARG A 92 6.02 6.05 0.47
N GLN A 93 6.64 5.27 1.33
CA GLN A 93 7.04 3.90 1.04
C GLN A 93 7.10 3.09 2.33
N VAL A 94 6.32 2.02 2.38
CA VAL A 94 6.39 1.00 3.43
C VAL A 94 7.49 0.02 3.07
N PHE A 95 8.27 -0.41 4.06
CA PHE A 95 9.34 -1.37 3.83
C PHE A 95 9.57 -2.26 5.07
N ASN A 96 10.27 -3.35 4.87
CA ASN A 96 10.59 -4.29 5.94
C ASN A 96 12.10 -4.56 6.00
N ASP A 97 12.79 -3.83 6.87
CA ASP A 97 14.21 -4.03 7.20
C ASP A 97 14.39 -4.85 8.47
N THR A 98 13.34 -5.54 8.92
CA THR A 98 13.37 -6.43 10.08
C THR A 98 13.52 -7.89 9.66
N ASP A 99 13.63 -8.79 10.64
CA ASP A 99 13.76 -10.24 10.39
C ASP A 99 12.45 -11.01 10.49
N ALA A 100 11.33 -10.32 10.64
CA ALA A 100 9.98 -10.90 10.72
C ALA A 100 9.04 -10.24 9.73
N ASP A 101 7.99 -10.97 9.32
CA ASP A 101 6.97 -10.43 8.43
C ASP A 101 6.21 -9.24 9.05
N GLN A 102 5.77 -8.35 8.19
CA GLN A 102 4.81 -7.29 8.53
C GLN A 102 3.49 -7.57 7.83
N LEU A 103 2.37 -7.36 8.53
CA LEU A 103 1.03 -7.36 7.93
C LEU A 103 0.43 -5.97 8.09
N TRP A 104 -0.03 -5.40 6.98
CA TRP A 104 -0.60 -4.06 6.91
C TRP A 104 -2.02 -4.09 6.35
N LEU A 105 -2.90 -3.27 6.92
CA LEU A 105 -4.15 -2.86 6.28
C LEU A 105 -3.96 -1.47 5.69
N VAL A 106 -4.30 -1.30 4.41
CA VAL A 106 -4.22 -0.01 3.71
C VAL A 106 -5.57 0.30 3.10
N VAL A 107 -6.15 1.42 3.51
CA VAL A 107 -7.45 1.88 3.03
C VAL A 107 -7.31 3.30 2.48
N GLY A 108 -7.85 3.54 1.30
CA GLY A 108 -7.78 4.87 0.68
C GLY A 108 -9.11 5.30 0.05
N ALA A 109 -9.37 6.59 0.08
CA ALA A 109 -10.54 7.18 -0.54
C ALA A 109 -10.25 8.64 -0.97
N PRO A 110 -10.84 9.10 -2.09
CA PRO A 110 -11.56 8.29 -3.07
C PRO A 110 -10.62 7.29 -3.75
N ALA A 111 -11.17 6.24 -4.34
CA ALA A 111 -10.38 5.29 -5.12
C ALA A 111 -9.74 6.04 -6.31
N GLU A 112 -8.45 5.80 -6.53
CA GLU A 112 -7.68 6.43 -7.60
C GLU A 112 -6.93 5.33 -8.35
N PRO A 113 -7.10 5.21 -9.68
CA PRO A 113 -6.41 4.18 -10.43
C PRO A 113 -4.91 4.38 -10.37
N GLY A 114 -4.18 3.31 -10.14
CA GLY A 114 -2.73 3.31 -10.19
C GLY A 114 -2.25 3.07 -11.62
N ASN A 115 -1.66 1.92 -11.86
CA ASN A 115 -1.13 1.56 -13.17
C ASN A 115 -2.20 0.80 -13.98
N THR A 116 -2.87 1.49 -14.90
CA THR A 116 -3.89 0.95 -15.80
C THR A 116 -3.53 1.26 -17.25
N LEU A 117 -4.30 0.71 -18.20
CA LEU A 117 -4.11 1.00 -19.63
C LEU A 117 -4.36 2.47 -19.98
N GLU A 118 -5.08 3.20 -19.14
CA GLU A 118 -5.38 4.62 -19.32
C GLU A 118 -4.36 5.54 -18.65
N THR A 119 -3.40 4.97 -17.90
CA THR A 119 -2.38 5.73 -17.19
C THR A 119 -1.36 6.30 -18.17
N THR A 120 -1.16 7.61 -18.15
CA THR A 120 -0.18 8.29 -19.00
C THR A 120 1.23 8.28 -18.38
N ASP A 121 2.25 8.61 -19.18
CA ASP A 121 3.62 8.77 -18.68
C ASP A 121 3.70 9.89 -17.62
N GLY A 122 2.94 10.96 -17.81
CA GLY A 122 2.85 12.05 -16.84
C GLY A 122 2.22 11.59 -15.51
N ASP A 123 1.22 10.72 -15.56
CA ASP A 123 0.62 10.12 -14.37
C ASP A 123 1.62 9.22 -13.65
N LEU A 124 2.36 8.40 -14.38
CA LEU A 124 3.39 7.53 -13.79
C LEU A 124 4.50 8.35 -13.13
N ALA A 125 4.95 9.42 -13.76
CA ALA A 125 5.98 10.31 -13.21
C ALA A 125 5.48 11.02 -11.93
N PHE A 126 4.22 11.40 -11.89
CA PHE A 126 3.63 11.99 -10.69
C PHE A 126 3.51 10.97 -9.57
N LEU A 127 2.93 9.81 -9.85
CA LEU A 127 2.67 8.76 -8.85
C LEU A 127 3.96 8.15 -8.30
N TYR A 128 4.96 7.96 -9.16
CA TYR A 128 6.23 7.33 -8.82
C TYR A 128 7.40 8.25 -9.11
N PRO A 129 7.69 9.24 -8.23
CA PRO A 129 8.69 10.28 -8.53
C PRO A 129 10.10 9.74 -8.81
N ASP A 130 10.45 8.57 -8.27
CA ASP A 130 11.75 7.91 -8.50
C ASP A 130 11.62 6.60 -9.28
N GLY A 131 10.47 6.38 -9.92
CA GLY A 131 10.14 5.15 -10.61
C GLY A 131 9.44 4.12 -9.72
N PRO A 132 8.70 3.17 -10.35
CA PRO A 132 7.85 2.23 -9.60
C PRO A 132 8.63 1.14 -8.85
N LYS A 133 9.94 1.02 -9.08
CA LYS A 133 10.78 -0.02 -8.44
C LYS A 133 11.87 0.58 -7.54
N ALA A 134 11.80 1.87 -7.23
CA ALA A 134 12.75 2.51 -6.33
C ALA A 134 12.70 1.88 -4.93
N LEU A 135 13.87 1.62 -4.36
CA LEU A 135 14.00 1.05 -3.01
C LEU A 135 14.32 2.16 -2.00
N PRO A 136 13.93 1.98 -0.73
CA PRO A 136 14.37 2.87 0.33
C PRO A 136 15.85 2.65 0.64
N PRO A 137 16.55 3.64 1.26
CA PRO A 137 17.97 3.47 1.58
C PRO A 137 18.26 2.33 2.56
N GLU A 138 17.28 1.87 3.32
CA GLU A 138 17.42 0.79 4.31
C GLU A 138 17.54 -0.60 3.69
N LEU A 139 17.19 -0.76 2.42
CA LEU A 139 17.24 -2.05 1.72
C LEU A 139 18.31 -2.14 0.66
#